data_27279567c3239caee20d7be0916fc36e
#
_entry.id   27279567c3239caee20d7be0916fc36e
#
_cell.length_a   1.000
_cell.length_b   1.000
_cell.length_c   1.000
_cell.angle_alpha   90.00
_cell.angle_beta   90.00
_cell.angle_gamma   90.00
#
_symmetry.space_group_name_H-M   'P 1'
#
loop_
_entity.id
_entity.type
_entity.pdbx_description
1 polymer ?
#
loop_
_entity_poly.entity_id
_entity_poly.type
_entity_poly.pdbx_seq_one_letter_code
_entity_poly.pdbx_strand_id
1 'polypeptide(L)'
;MLTRHAITRRADADGVDAAIVERDYILAHVVAQLHRATPKDGGTLVFKGGTALRFIHIGDYRYSADLDFTVIGGDVEPAIAAFGDVLEAAKQHAALPYLELTNEDRPAISFIGPLGGAKPRHIKVDVATDEHVESIVRRTVLDIWPDLPDALPFAVYPAEEIGAEKLRCIIQRVQCRDLYDLFRLTEDVGVSLAEIRPLFERKARAMRIDPNSFPDRFEDRIERYKRRWNNEMGEHLADPPRFDNVVRIVRRHLRGAELLDS
;
A
#
# COMPACT_ATOMS: atom_id res chain seq x y z
N MET A 1 -7.64 18.46 13.53
CA MET A 1 -7.77 17.02 13.89
C MET A 1 -9.23 16.65 14.04
N LEU A 2 -9.65 15.58 13.41
CA LEU A 2 -10.98 15.00 13.66
C LEU A 2 -11.13 14.57 15.12
N THR A 3 -12.37 14.55 15.61
CA THR A 3 -12.66 14.11 16.97
C THR A 3 -12.68 12.58 17.09
N ARG A 4 -12.51 12.05 18.30
CA ARG A 4 -12.70 10.62 18.59
C ARG A 4 -14.06 10.13 18.04
N HIS A 5 -15.12 10.92 18.26
CA HIS A 5 -16.46 10.58 17.79
C HIS A 5 -16.53 10.43 16.26
N ALA A 6 -15.83 11.29 15.50
CA ALA A 6 -15.80 11.19 14.04
C ALA A 6 -15.11 9.90 13.56
N ILE A 7 -14.00 9.52 14.20
CA ILE A 7 -13.28 8.26 13.92
C ILE A 7 -14.18 7.06 14.25
N THR A 8 -14.79 7.03 15.44
CA THR A 8 -15.65 5.92 15.86
C THR A 8 -16.86 5.78 14.94
N ARG A 9 -17.54 6.90 14.61
CA ARG A 9 -18.69 6.89 13.68
C ARG A 9 -18.30 6.35 12.29
N ARG A 10 -17.12 6.70 11.78
CA ARG A 10 -16.62 6.14 10.51
C ARG A 10 -16.34 4.64 10.64
N ALA A 11 -15.75 4.21 11.74
CA ALA A 11 -15.47 2.80 12.03
C ALA A 11 -16.76 1.96 12.09
N ASP A 12 -17.80 2.49 12.77
CA ASP A 12 -19.12 1.86 12.85
C ASP A 12 -19.79 1.76 11.47
N ALA A 13 -19.68 2.82 10.65
CA ALA A 13 -20.23 2.83 9.29
C ALA A 13 -19.52 1.85 8.36
N ASP A 14 -18.19 1.73 8.48
CA ASP A 14 -17.36 0.86 7.66
C ASP A 14 -17.25 -0.57 8.27
N GLY A 15 -17.81 -0.81 9.46
CA GLY A 15 -17.83 -2.12 10.14
C GLY A 15 -16.44 -2.66 10.52
N VAL A 16 -15.47 -1.77 10.80
CA VAL A 16 -14.10 -2.12 11.15
C VAL A 16 -13.70 -1.53 12.50
N ASP A 17 -12.58 -2.00 13.06
CA ASP A 17 -12.06 -1.46 14.33
C ASP A 17 -11.67 0.03 14.19
N ALA A 18 -12.01 0.85 15.20
CA ALA A 18 -11.71 2.28 15.21
C ALA A 18 -10.20 2.58 15.13
N ALA A 19 -9.35 1.69 15.61
CA ALA A 19 -7.89 1.85 15.51
C ALA A 19 -7.38 1.70 14.06
N ILE A 20 -8.09 0.93 13.22
CA ILE A 20 -7.80 0.81 11.79
C ILE A 20 -8.12 2.13 11.08
N VAL A 21 -9.30 2.69 11.38
CA VAL A 21 -9.76 3.97 10.81
C VAL A 21 -8.86 5.12 11.26
N GLU A 22 -8.47 5.15 12.52
CA GLU A 22 -7.54 6.17 13.02
C GLU A 22 -6.17 6.07 12.33
N ARG A 23 -5.64 4.86 12.16
CA ARG A 23 -4.38 4.66 11.43
C ARG A 23 -4.48 5.16 9.99
N ASP A 24 -5.57 4.88 9.31
CA ASP A 24 -5.85 5.37 7.96
C ASP A 24 -5.90 6.90 7.90
N TYR A 25 -6.52 7.53 8.89
CA TYR A 25 -6.56 8.98 9.02
C TYR A 25 -5.14 9.57 9.18
N ILE A 26 -4.32 8.99 10.05
CA ILE A 26 -2.92 9.42 10.22
C ILE A 26 -2.11 9.20 8.95
N LEU A 27 -2.26 8.04 8.31
CA LEU A 27 -1.62 7.72 7.03
C LEU A 27 -1.96 8.76 5.96
N ALA A 28 -3.24 9.14 5.84
CA ALA A 28 -3.69 10.14 4.87
C ALA A 28 -2.98 11.49 5.05
N HIS A 29 -2.86 11.97 6.29
CA HIS A 29 -2.14 13.22 6.59
C HIS A 29 -0.65 13.13 6.30
N VAL A 30 -0.01 11.98 6.59
CA VAL A 30 1.41 11.76 6.26
C VAL A 30 1.59 11.73 4.74
N VAL A 31 0.76 10.97 4.01
CA VAL A 31 0.83 10.85 2.55
C VAL A 31 0.60 12.20 1.86
N ALA A 32 -0.31 13.04 2.36
CA ALA A 32 -0.54 14.38 1.84
C ALA A 32 0.69 15.31 1.91
N GLN A 33 1.63 15.02 2.80
CA GLN A 33 2.87 15.79 2.97
C GLN A 33 4.10 15.18 2.29
N LEU A 34 3.96 14.04 1.59
CA LEU A 34 5.10 13.34 0.96
C LEU A 34 5.86 14.18 -0.07
N HIS A 35 5.24 15.20 -0.63
CA HIS A 35 5.93 16.16 -1.51
C HIS A 35 7.10 16.90 -0.83
N ARG A 36 7.18 16.89 0.51
CA ARG A 36 8.25 17.48 1.32
C ARG A 36 9.43 16.52 1.53
N ALA A 37 9.24 15.22 1.27
CA ALA A 37 10.31 14.24 1.41
C ALA A 37 11.38 14.46 0.33
N THR A 38 12.45 15.14 0.70
CA THR A 38 13.57 15.43 -0.21
C THR A 38 14.86 14.85 0.39
N PRO A 39 15.30 13.66 -0.07
CA PRO A 39 16.56 13.07 0.38
C PRO A 39 17.75 13.97 0.04
N LYS A 40 18.68 14.14 0.99
CA LYS A 40 19.83 15.07 0.85
C LYS A 40 20.89 14.60 -0.15
N ASP A 41 20.91 13.31 -0.46
CA ASP A 41 21.79 12.69 -1.45
C ASP A 41 21.31 12.82 -2.90
N GLY A 42 20.16 13.48 -3.12
CA GLY A 42 19.56 13.66 -4.44
C GLY A 42 18.72 12.45 -4.89
N GLY A 43 18.60 11.40 -4.09
CA GLY A 43 17.72 10.26 -4.36
C GLY A 43 16.26 10.64 -4.48
N THR A 44 15.47 9.84 -5.16
CA THR A 44 14.03 10.00 -5.29
C THR A 44 13.31 8.94 -4.46
N LEU A 45 12.52 9.38 -3.47
CA LEU A 45 11.64 8.51 -2.69
C LEU A 45 10.35 8.29 -3.46
N VAL A 46 10.05 7.06 -3.83
CA VAL A 46 8.88 6.70 -4.64
C VAL A 46 7.92 5.88 -3.80
N PHE A 47 6.71 6.40 -3.62
CA PHE A 47 5.65 5.76 -2.83
C PHE A 47 5.01 4.61 -3.59
N LYS A 48 4.68 3.50 -2.90
CA LYS A 48 4.14 2.28 -3.51
C LYS A 48 3.25 1.48 -2.58
N GLY A 49 2.92 0.26 -2.99
CA GLY A 49 2.24 -0.73 -2.15
C GLY A 49 0.73 -0.53 -2.03
N GLY A 50 0.13 -1.24 -1.08
CA GLY A 50 -1.32 -1.20 -0.84
C GLY A 50 -1.82 0.17 -0.38
N THR A 51 -0.99 0.91 0.33
CA THR A 51 -1.31 2.26 0.80
C THR A 51 -1.34 3.27 -0.35
N ALA A 52 -0.47 3.10 -1.38
CA ALA A 52 -0.56 3.88 -2.60
C ALA A 52 -1.83 3.56 -3.41
N LEU A 53 -2.27 2.29 -3.43
CA LEU A 53 -3.56 1.94 -4.05
C LEU A 53 -4.71 2.68 -3.38
N ARG A 54 -4.75 2.73 -2.05
CA ARG A 54 -5.80 3.40 -1.30
C ARG A 54 -5.82 4.91 -1.47
N PHE A 55 -4.68 5.55 -1.34
CA PHE A 55 -4.63 7.02 -1.27
C PHE A 55 -4.42 7.72 -2.61
N ILE A 56 -3.98 6.99 -3.64
CA ILE A 56 -3.61 7.60 -4.92
C ILE A 56 -4.42 7.05 -6.10
N HIS A 57 -4.74 5.74 -6.11
CA HIS A 57 -5.27 5.11 -7.32
C HIS A 57 -6.77 4.76 -7.24
N ILE A 58 -7.28 4.33 -6.07
CA ILE A 58 -8.64 3.75 -5.98
C ILE A 58 -9.56 4.56 -5.05
N GLY A 59 -9.08 5.02 -3.88
CA GLY A 59 -9.88 5.75 -2.90
C GLY A 59 -10.81 4.85 -2.07
N ASP A 60 -11.88 4.36 -2.66
CA ASP A 60 -12.77 3.37 -2.02
C ASP A 60 -12.14 1.98 -2.08
N TYR A 61 -11.32 1.71 -1.09
CA TYR A 61 -10.43 0.56 -1.05
C TYR A 61 -10.31 -0.02 0.36
N ARG A 62 -9.75 -1.24 0.47
CA ARG A 62 -9.43 -1.81 1.77
C ARG A 62 -8.50 -0.91 2.58
N TYR A 63 -8.65 -0.94 3.89
CA TYR A 63 -7.70 -0.27 4.79
C TYR A 63 -6.29 -0.84 4.64
N SER A 64 -5.28 0.03 4.76
CA SER A 64 -3.87 -0.34 4.70
C SER A 64 -3.15 0.08 5.98
N ALA A 65 -2.01 -0.55 6.27
CA ALA A 65 -1.38 -0.41 7.57
C ALA A 65 0.05 0.13 7.52
N ASP A 66 0.73 -0.01 6.37
CA ASP A 66 2.16 0.19 6.22
C ASP A 66 2.44 1.31 5.20
N LEU A 67 3.60 1.92 5.25
CA LEU A 67 4.12 2.82 4.22
C LEU A 67 5.28 2.14 3.51
N ASP A 68 5.10 1.88 2.22
CA ASP A 68 6.10 1.22 1.39
C ASP A 68 6.71 2.21 0.40
N PHE A 69 8.03 2.21 0.28
CA PHE A 69 8.78 3.07 -0.64
C PHE A 69 9.89 2.32 -1.36
N THR A 70 10.29 2.86 -2.51
CA THR A 70 11.54 2.54 -3.18
C THR A 70 12.35 3.82 -3.33
N VAL A 71 13.66 3.77 -3.04
CA VAL A 71 14.60 4.86 -3.30
C VAL A 71 15.29 4.60 -4.64
N ILE A 72 15.28 5.59 -5.51
CA ILE A 72 15.98 5.55 -6.81
C ILE A 72 17.11 6.56 -6.78
N GLY A 73 18.32 6.09 -7.05
CA GLY A 73 19.51 6.94 -7.15
C GLY A 73 19.98 7.55 -5.83
N GLY A 74 19.68 6.90 -4.71
CA GLY A 74 20.06 7.32 -3.37
C GLY A 74 20.08 6.17 -2.36
N ASP A 75 20.31 6.50 -1.09
CA ASP A 75 20.42 5.58 0.02
C ASP A 75 19.20 5.60 0.96
N VAL A 76 19.03 4.53 1.74
CA VAL A 76 17.92 4.36 2.69
C VAL A 76 17.96 5.42 3.80
N GLU A 77 19.12 5.68 4.38
CA GLU A 77 19.26 6.60 5.53
C GLU A 77 18.87 8.04 5.19
N PRO A 78 19.36 8.67 4.08
CA PRO A 78 18.88 9.99 3.66
C PRO A 78 17.37 10.02 3.33
N ALA A 79 16.84 8.92 2.75
CA ALA A 79 15.43 8.81 2.46
C ALA A 79 14.57 8.76 3.73
N ILE A 80 14.99 7.99 4.75
CA ILE A 80 14.32 7.95 6.06
C ILE A 80 14.43 9.32 6.76
N ALA A 81 15.59 9.96 6.73
CA ALA A 81 15.77 11.28 7.33
C ALA A 81 14.84 12.34 6.70
N ALA A 82 14.51 12.21 5.41
CA ALA A 82 13.60 13.11 4.71
C ALA A 82 12.14 13.06 5.24
N PHE A 83 11.77 12.04 6.02
CA PHE A 83 10.46 11.99 6.69
C PHE A 83 10.31 13.03 7.83
N GLY A 84 11.39 13.59 8.36
CA GLY A 84 11.31 14.58 9.43
C GLY A 84 10.38 15.74 9.07
N ASP A 85 10.58 16.36 7.92
CA ASP A 85 9.77 17.49 7.45
C ASP A 85 8.34 17.07 7.11
N VAL A 86 8.15 15.85 6.60
CA VAL A 86 6.82 15.27 6.31
C VAL A 86 6.01 15.12 7.59
N LEU A 87 6.60 14.53 8.63
CA LEU A 87 5.92 14.26 9.90
C LEU A 87 5.62 15.53 10.67
N GLU A 88 6.56 16.48 10.69
CA GLU A 88 6.33 17.77 11.35
C GLU A 88 5.18 18.53 10.69
N ALA A 89 5.13 18.58 9.35
CA ALA A 89 4.03 19.19 8.62
C ALA A 89 2.69 18.48 8.84
N ALA A 90 2.67 17.14 8.82
CA ALA A 90 1.48 16.35 9.08
C ALA A 90 0.97 16.54 10.51
N LYS A 91 1.87 16.54 11.50
CA LYS A 91 1.58 16.78 12.92
C LYS A 91 0.94 18.15 13.15
N GLN A 92 1.54 19.19 12.57
CA GLN A 92 1.03 20.57 12.69
C GLN A 92 -0.34 20.71 12.02
N HIS A 93 -0.48 20.24 10.79
CA HIS A 93 -1.74 20.35 10.05
C HIS A 93 -2.89 19.62 10.72
N ALA A 94 -2.69 18.36 11.09
CA ALA A 94 -3.71 17.55 11.78
C ALA A 94 -3.83 17.87 13.29
N ALA A 95 -3.02 18.78 13.82
CA ALA A 95 -2.94 19.12 15.25
C ALA A 95 -2.80 17.88 16.15
N LEU A 96 -1.92 16.95 15.75
CA LEU A 96 -1.70 15.71 16.49
C LEU A 96 -0.85 15.96 17.75
N PRO A 97 -1.18 15.36 18.88
CA PRO A 97 -0.38 15.50 20.09
C PRO A 97 1.02 14.86 19.98
N TYR A 98 1.10 13.77 19.17
CA TYR A 98 2.36 13.06 18.97
C TYR A 98 2.40 12.41 17.59
N LEU A 99 3.47 12.68 16.84
CA LEU A 99 3.78 12.04 15.56
C LEU A 99 5.29 12.16 15.34
N GLU A 100 6.01 11.06 15.40
CA GLU A 100 7.47 11.04 15.28
C GLU A 100 7.97 9.77 14.57
N LEU A 101 9.11 9.88 13.91
CA LEU A 101 9.84 8.74 13.37
C LEU A 101 10.61 8.05 14.50
N THR A 102 10.48 6.74 14.59
CA THR A 102 11.26 5.87 15.47
C THR A 102 12.06 4.88 14.64
N ASN A 103 13.28 4.58 15.04
CA ASN A 103 14.19 3.71 14.30
C ASN A 103 14.96 2.79 15.27
N GLU A 104 14.27 2.19 16.24
CA GLU A 104 14.92 1.30 17.22
C GLU A 104 15.42 0.02 16.57
N ASP A 105 14.52 -0.77 15.96
CA ASP A 105 14.84 -1.99 15.22
C ASP A 105 14.56 -1.84 13.70
N ARG A 106 13.51 -1.14 13.37
CA ARG A 106 13.05 -0.84 12.00
C ARG A 106 12.38 0.53 11.96
N PRO A 107 12.46 1.25 10.82
CA PRO A 107 11.75 2.51 10.67
C PRO A 107 10.25 2.33 10.91
N ALA A 108 9.72 3.17 11.80
CA ALA A 108 8.29 3.24 12.08
C ALA A 108 7.87 4.66 12.43
N ILE A 109 6.64 5.00 12.16
CA ILE A 109 6.02 6.24 12.61
C ILE A 109 5.22 5.92 13.86
N SER A 110 5.57 6.54 14.96
CA SER A 110 4.86 6.46 16.23
C SER A 110 3.90 7.64 16.39
N PHE A 111 2.65 7.39 16.74
CA PHE A 111 1.63 8.44 16.82
C PHE A 111 0.65 8.26 17.99
N ILE A 112 0.08 9.39 18.45
CA ILE A 112 -1.14 9.46 19.25
C ILE A 112 -2.13 10.30 18.44
N GLY A 113 -3.25 9.69 18.05
CA GLY A 113 -4.26 10.32 17.21
C GLY A 113 -5.55 10.65 17.99
N PRO A 114 -6.68 10.86 17.28
CA PRO A 114 -7.97 11.25 17.85
C PRO A 114 -8.53 10.30 18.92
N LEU A 115 -8.21 9.01 18.86
CA LEU A 115 -8.66 8.06 19.88
C LEU A 115 -7.90 8.23 21.21
N GLY A 116 -6.78 8.95 21.19
CA GLY A 116 -5.93 9.11 22.35
C GLY A 116 -5.24 7.81 22.77
N GLY A 117 -4.75 7.77 23.98
CA GLY A 117 -4.08 6.62 24.59
C GLY A 117 -2.84 7.04 25.36
N ALA A 118 -2.43 6.21 26.34
CA ALA A 118 -1.22 6.46 27.13
C ALA A 118 0.08 6.03 26.41
N LYS A 119 -0.07 5.18 25.38
CA LYS A 119 1.06 4.68 24.58
C LYS A 119 0.84 5.01 23.11
N PRO A 120 1.89 5.40 22.36
CA PRO A 120 1.81 5.57 20.93
C PRO A 120 1.48 4.25 20.22
N ARG A 121 0.78 4.35 19.09
CA ARG A 121 0.64 3.29 18.09
C ARG A 121 1.67 3.47 16.99
N HIS A 122 1.90 2.43 16.21
CA HIS A 122 2.98 2.42 15.22
C HIS A 122 2.46 2.11 13.82
N ILE A 123 3.07 2.77 12.83
CA ILE A 123 2.94 2.52 11.40
C ILE A 123 4.31 2.10 10.91
N LYS A 124 4.41 0.93 10.30
CA LYS A 124 5.66 0.44 9.72
C LYS A 124 6.02 1.24 8.47
N VAL A 125 7.31 1.54 8.32
CA VAL A 125 7.86 2.18 7.11
C VAL A 125 8.87 1.21 6.49
N ASP A 126 8.60 0.75 5.28
CA ASP A 126 9.51 -0.09 4.50
C ASP A 126 10.12 0.73 3.35
N VAL A 127 11.45 0.73 3.27
CA VAL A 127 12.19 1.44 2.22
C VAL A 127 13.13 0.45 1.55
N ALA A 128 12.94 0.22 0.25
CA ALA A 128 13.76 -0.66 -0.58
C ALA A 128 14.64 0.15 -1.54
N THR A 129 15.83 -0.38 -1.87
CA THR A 129 16.76 0.21 -2.86
C THR A 129 17.08 -0.73 -4.01
N ASP A 130 16.75 -2.01 -3.87
CA ASP A 130 17.14 -3.11 -4.78
C ASP A 130 16.02 -3.52 -5.76
N GLU A 131 14.94 -2.74 -5.84
CA GLU A 131 13.84 -3.06 -6.72
C GLU A 131 14.02 -2.49 -8.13
N HIS A 132 13.67 -3.30 -9.12
CA HIS A 132 13.58 -2.85 -10.50
C HIS A 132 12.34 -1.96 -10.69
N VAL A 133 12.55 -0.71 -11.07
CA VAL A 133 11.49 0.28 -11.34
C VAL A 133 11.62 0.77 -12.77
N GLU A 134 10.57 0.61 -13.58
CA GLU A 134 10.57 1.08 -14.97
C GLU A 134 9.99 2.46 -15.12
N SER A 135 8.95 2.77 -14.35
CA SER A 135 8.27 4.04 -14.46
C SER A 135 7.84 4.58 -13.11
N ILE A 136 7.84 5.89 -13.01
CA ILE A 136 7.28 6.64 -11.90
C ILE A 136 6.34 7.72 -12.45
N VAL A 137 5.30 8.05 -11.70
CA VAL A 137 4.41 9.16 -12.00
C VAL A 137 4.38 10.13 -10.83
N ARG A 138 3.93 11.35 -11.07
CA ARG A 138 3.66 12.30 -9.99
C ARG A 138 2.16 12.44 -9.80
N ARG A 139 1.68 12.23 -8.59
CA ARG A 139 0.26 12.31 -8.22
C ARG A 139 0.11 13.00 -6.86
N THR A 140 -1.08 13.49 -6.61
CA THR A 140 -1.53 14.00 -5.30
C THR A 140 -2.34 12.92 -4.58
N VAL A 141 -2.51 13.08 -3.28
CA VAL A 141 -3.42 12.25 -2.48
C VAL A 141 -4.88 12.53 -2.90
N LEU A 142 -5.72 11.50 -2.84
CA LEU A 142 -7.18 11.61 -3.04
C LEU A 142 -7.85 12.23 -1.80
N ASP A 143 -8.95 12.95 -2.00
CA ASP A 143 -9.74 13.61 -0.93
C ASP A 143 -10.63 12.62 -0.17
N ILE A 144 -10.00 11.63 0.50
CA ILE A 144 -10.72 10.60 1.26
C ILE A 144 -11.05 11.01 2.71
N TRP A 145 -10.43 12.09 3.18
CA TRP A 145 -10.69 12.71 4.48
C TRP A 145 -10.95 14.21 4.31
N PRO A 146 -11.94 14.78 5.01
CA PRO A 146 -12.42 16.14 4.74
C PRO A 146 -11.47 17.27 5.19
N ASP A 147 -10.47 16.94 6.00
CA ASP A 147 -9.52 17.89 6.58
C ASP A 147 -8.07 17.66 6.11
N LEU A 148 -7.89 17.03 4.94
CA LEU A 148 -6.56 16.92 4.35
C LEU A 148 -6.06 18.29 3.85
N PRO A 149 -4.74 18.53 3.93
CA PRO A 149 -4.16 19.74 3.34
C PRO A 149 -4.16 19.65 1.81
N ASP A 150 -4.07 20.81 1.16
CA ASP A 150 -3.71 20.87 -0.24
C ASP A 150 -2.35 20.20 -0.46
N ALA A 151 -2.33 19.12 -1.22
CA ALA A 151 -1.14 18.33 -1.47
C ALA A 151 -0.52 18.67 -2.83
N LEU A 152 0.80 18.82 -2.88
CA LEU A 152 1.54 18.89 -4.13
C LEU A 152 1.86 17.48 -4.66
N PRO A 153 2.03 17.33 -5.99
CA PRO A 153 2.38 16.03 -6.57
C PRO A 153 3.73 15.52 -6.09
N PHE A 154 3.81 14.25 -5.74
CA PHE A 154 5.02 13.53 -5.35
C PHE A 154 5.20 12.24 -6.18
N ALA A 155 6.38 11.64 -6.11
CA ALA A 155 6.70 10.44 -6.88
C ALA A 155 5.96 9.20 -6.31
N VAL A 156 5.29 8.48 -7.20
CA VAL A 156 4.55 7.26 -6.86
C VAL A 156 4.62 6.25 -8.01
N TYR A 157 4.54 4.97 -7.68
CA TYR A 157 4.38 3.93 -8.69
C TYR A 157 3.04 4.10 -9.43
N PRO A 158 3.03 4.02 -10.77
CA PRO A 158 1.78 3.83 -11.49
C PRO A 158 1.11 2.50 -11.11
N ALA A 159 -0.17 2.36 -11.39
CA ALA A 159 -0.94 1.18 -11.06
C ALA A 159 -0.38 -0.09 -11.69
N GLU A 160 0.17 0.03 -12.89
CA GLU A 160 0.84 -1.03 -13.66
C GLU A 160 2.08 -1.57 -12.93
N GLU A 161 2.87 -0.67 -12.37
CA GLU A 161 4.08 -1.02 -11.61
C GLU A 161 3.71 -1.78 -10.33
N ILE A 162 2.66 -1.32 -9.62
CA ILE A 162 2.13 -2.01 -8.44
C ILE A 162 1.52 -3.37 -8.84
N GLY A 163 0.81 -3.45 -9.96
CA GLY A 163 0.23 -4.69 -10.47
C GLY A 163 1.29 -5.75 -10.75
N ALA A 164 2.39 -5.37 -11.38
CA ALA A 164 3.53 -6.25 -11.63
C ALA A 164 4.18 -6.75 -10.33
N GLU A 165 4.30 -5.89 -9.31
CA GLU A 165 4.74 -6.32 -7.98
C GLU A 165 3.76 -7.30 -7.33
N LYS A 166 2.45 -7.09 -7.47
CA LYS A 166 1.43 -7.99 -6.91
C LYS A 166 1.48 -9.36 -7.57
N LEU A 167 1.68 -9.45 -8.89
CA LEU A 167 1.92 -10.71 -9.57
C LEU A 167 3.14 -11.44 -8.97
N ARG A 168 4.26 -10.73 -8.77
CA ARG A 168 5.45 -11.30 -8.13
C ARG A 168 5.16 -11.77 -6.69
N CYS A 169 4.47 -10.97 -5.90
CA CYS A 169 4.14 -11.29 -4.51
C CYS A 169 3.29 -12.57 -4.40
N ILE A 170 2.33 -12.79 -5.31
CA ILE A 170 1.48 -13.99 -5.34
C ILE A 170 2.32 -15.27 -5.46
N ILE A 171 3.39 -15.28 -6.23
CA ILE A 171 4.26 -16.45 -6.35
C ILE A 171 5.41 -16.48 -5.31
N GLN A 172 5.60 -15.41 -4.56
CA GLN A 172 6.64 -15.33 -3.53
C GLN A 172 6.11 -15.70 -2.14
N ARG A 173 4.90 -15.24 -1.79
CA ARG A 173 4.31 -15.37 -0.45
C ARG A 173 2.81 -15.68 -0.53
N VAL A 174 2.19 -15.99 0.60
CA VAL A 174 0.74 -16.14 0.71
C VAL A 174 0.18 -15.05 1.61
N GLN A 175 -0.31 -13.96 1.01
CA GLN A 175 -1.03 -12.89 1.68
C GLN A 175 -2.28 -12.56 0.88
N CYS A 176 -3.46 -12.72 1.47
CA CYS A 176 -4.75 -12.56 0.79
C CYS A 176 -4.93 -11.17 0.17
N ARG A 177 -4.36 -10.15 0.79
CA ARG A 177 -4.37 -8.78 0.27
C ARG A 177 -3.69 -8.63 -1.10
N ASP A 178 -2.63 -9.43 -1.41
CA ASP A 178 -1.98 -9.34 -2.73
C ASP A 178 -2.92 -9.82 -3.85
N LEU A 179 -3.71 -10.86 -3.60
CA LEU A 179 -4.72 -11.37 -4.52
C LEU A 179 -5.91 -10.38 -4.66
N TYR A 180 -6.36 -9.80 -3.56
CA TYR A 180 -7.39 -8.78 -3.56
C TYR A 180 -6.93 -7.51 -4.29
N ASP A 181 -5.71 -7.07 -4.08
CA ASP A 181 -5.13 -5.90 -4.74
C ASP A 181 -5.09 -6.11 -6.26
N LEU A 182 -4.70 -7.31 -6.72
CA LEU A 182 -4.69 -7.64 -8.14
C LEU A 182 -6.11 -7.63 -8.74
N PHE A 183 -7.10 -8.19 -8.02
CA PHE A 183 -8.51 -8.14 -8.40
C PHE A 183 -8.99 -6.69 -8.60
N ARG A 184 -8.73 -5.81 -7.63
CA ARG A 184 -9.15 -4.40 -7.70
C ARG A 184 -8.42 -3.62 -8.81
N LEU A 185 -7.12 -3.89 -9.00
CA LEU A 185 -6.35 -3.29 -10.09
C LEU A 185 -6.91 -3.65 -11.47
N THR A 186 -7.33 -4.89 -11.67
CA THR A 186 -7.88 -5.33 -12.96
C THR A 186 -9.31 -4.87 -13.20
N GLU A 187 -10.18 -4.89 -12.18
CA GLU A 187 -11.61 -4.60 -12.36
C GLU A 187 -11.94 -3.12 -12.19
N ASP A 188 -11.27 -2.39 -11.29
CA ASP A 188 -11.62 -1.00 -11.00
C ASP A 188 -10.70 0.01 -11.71
N VAL A 189 -9.41 -0.32 -11.84
CA VAL A 189 -8.43 0.56 -12.49
C VAL A 189 -8.24 0.22 -13.95
N GLY A 190 -8.54 -1.03 -14.35
CA GLY A 190 -8.42 -1.49 -15.72
C GLY A 190 -6.99 -1.89 -16.11
N VAL A 191 -6.14 -2.25 -15.13
CA VAL A 191 -4.77 -2.71 -15.40
C VAL A 191 -4.82 -4.02 -16.21
N SER A 192 -4.21 -4.01 -17.39
CA SER A 192 -4.09 -5.17 -18.26
C SER A 192 -2.92 -6.06 -17.81
N LEU A 193 -3.22 -7.27 -17.32
CA LEU A 193 -2.16 -8.21 -16.92
C LEU A 193 -1.30 -8.65 -18.10
N ALA A 194 -1.85 -8.69 -19.32
CA ALA A 194 -1.09 -9.00 -20.53
C ALA A 194 -0.03 -7.92 -20.83
N GLU A 195 -0.40 -6.64 -20.66
CA GLU A 195 0.51 -5.52 -20.89
C GLU A 195 1.61 -5.45 -19.84
N ILE A 196 1.31 -5.73 -18.56
CA ILE A 196 2.30 -5.68 -17.47
C ILE A 196 3.08 -6.99 -17.29
N ARG A 197 2.76 -8.08 -18.01
CA ARG A 197 3.49 -9.35 -17.93
C ARG A 197 5.00 -9.18 -18.12
N PRO A 198 5.51 -8.46 -19.15
CA PRO A 198 6.94 -8.28 -19.32
C PRO A 198 7.61 -7.57 -18.13
N LEU A 199 6.92 -6.60 -17.51
CA LEU A 199 7.38 -5.90 -16.32
C LEU A 199 7.43 -6.85 -15.11
N PHE A 200 6.37 -7.62 -14.89
CA PHE A 200 6.33 -8.68 -13.86
C PHE A 200 7.51 -9.64 -14.00
N GLU A 201 7.79 -10.12 -15.22
CA GLU A 201 8.89 -11.06 -15.48
C GLU A 201 10.25 -10.44 -15.12
N ARG A 202 10.50 -9.17 -15.47
CA ARG A 202 11.72 -8.46 -15.08
C ARG A 202 11.87 -8.32 -13.57
N LYS A 203 10.80 -7.88 -12.88
CA LYS A 203 10.78 -7.78 -11.41
C LYS A 203 10.99 -9.14 -10.73
N ALA A 204 10.39 -10.20 -11.23
CA ALA A 204 10.59 -11.55 -10.69
C ALA A 204 12.06 -11.99 -10.83
N ARG A 205 12.64 -11.84 -12.02
CA ARG A 205 14.05 -12.19 -12.27
C ARG A 205 15.03 -11.35 -11.42
N ALA A 206 14.77 -10.05 -11.24
CA ALA A 206 15.57 -9.19 -10.38
C ALA A 206 15.61 -9.73 -8.93
N MET A 207 14.50 -10.29 -8.45
CA MET A 207 14.39 -10.93 -7.13
C MET A 207 14.77 -12.43 -7.14
N ARG A 208 15.40 -12.93 -8.22
CA ARG A 208 15.81 -14.33 -8.42
C ARG A 208 14.65 -15.34 -8.34
N ILE A 209 13.47 -14.92 -8.78
CA ILE A 209 12.28 -15.75 -8.90
C ILE A 209 12.07 -16.08 -10.38
N ASP A 210 11.91 -17.37 -10.70
CA ASP A 210 11.57 -17.79 -12.06
C ASP A 210 10.10 -17.44 -12.36
N PRO A 211 9.81 -16.54 -13.30
CA PRO A 211 8.46 -16.17 -13.66
C PRO A 211 7.66 -17.33 -14.28
N ASN A 212 8.33 -18.30 -14.93
CA ASN A 212 7.67 -19.47 -15.52
C ASN A 212 7.08 -20.40 -14.44
N SER A 213 7.52 -20.27 -13.19
CA SER A 213 6.93 -21.00 -12.06
C SER A 213 5.56 -20.46 -11.62
N PHE A 214 5.02 -19.44 -12.31
CA PHE A 214 3.78 -18.77 -11.88
C PHE A 214 2.59 -19.72 -11.83
N PRO A 215 2.28 -20.54 -12.88
CA PRO A 215 1.12 -21.43 -12.86
C PRO A 215 1.14 -22.38 -11.67
N ASP A 216 2.23 -23.13 -11.50
CA ASP A 216 2.37 -24.12 -10.43
C ASP A 216 2.26 -23.49 -9.06
N ARG A 217 3.01 -22.39 -8.85
CA ARG A 217 3.02 -21.69 -7.55
C ARG A 217 1.69 -21.05 -7.21
N PHE A 218 0.95 -20.55 -8.20
CA PHE A 218 -0.37 -20.00 -7.99
C PHE A 218 -1.35 -21.08 -7.54
N GLU A 219 -1.43 -22.20 -8.29
CA GLU A 219 -2.34 -23.29 -7.97
C GLU A 219 -2.02 -23.96 -6.63
N ASP A 220 -0.77 -24.22 -6.33
CA ASP A 220 -0.33 -24.77 -5.03
C ASP A 220 -0.74 -23.92 -3.82
N ARG A 221 -0.98 -22.61 -4.03
CA ARG A 221 -1.33 -21.67 -2.96
C ARG A 221 -2.82 -21.42 -2.80
N ILE A 222 -3.64 -21.80 -3.76
CA ILE A 222 -5.09 -21.47 -3.77
C ILE A 222 -5.78 -21.92 -2.50
N GLU A 223 -5.57 -23.17 -2.05
CA GLU A 223 -6.18 -23.69 -0.82
C GLU A 223 -5.68 -22.95 0.44
N ARG A 224 -4.45 -22.45 0.43
CA ARG A 224 -3.90 -21.67 1.54
C ARG A 224 -4.52 -20.28 1.58
N TYR A 225 -4.70 -19.62 0.43
CA TYR A 225 -5.44 -18.37 0.31
C TYR A 225 -6.88 -18.53 0.81
N LYS A 226 -7.58 -19.57 0.36
CA LYS A 226 -8.96 -19.83 0.73
C LYS A 226 -9.16 -19.95 2.25
N ARG A 227 -8.29 -20.73 2.92
CA ARG A 227 -8.36 -20.92 4.38
C ARG A 227 -8.09 -19.62 5.17
N ARG A 228 -7.29 -18.71 4.65
CA ARG A 228 -6.88 -17.48 5.33
C ARG A 228 -7.77 -16.29 4.97
N TRP A 229 -8.53 -16.40 3.86
CA TRP A 229 -9.21 -15.27 3.23
C TRP A 229 -10.07 -14.45 4.18
N ASN A 230 -11.05 -15.08 4.82
CA ASN A 230 -11.99 -14.35 5.66
C ASN A 230 -11.31 -13.69 6.87
N ASN A 231 -10.35 -14.38 7.48
CA ASN A 231 -9.63 -13.82 8.62
C ASN A 231 -8.74 -12.63 8.21
N GLU A 232 -7.90 -12.80 7.20
CA GLU A 232 -6.98 -11.72 6.77
C GLU A 232 -7.70 -10.54 6.13
N MET A 233 -8.71 -10.81 5.30
CA MET A 233 -9.44 -9.71 4.66
C MET A 233 -10.39 -8.99 5.62
N GLY A 234 -10.94 -9.70 6.62
CA GLY A 234 -11.77 -9.09 7.67
C GLY A 234 -11.02 -8.07 8.55
N GLU A 235 -9.68 -8.14 8.61
CA GLU A 235 -8.86 -7.10 9.24
C GLU A 235 -8.83 -5.77 8.45
N HIS A 236 -9.28 -5.79 7.20
CA HIS A 236 -9.18 -4.66 6.27
C HIS A 236 -10.51 -4.18 5.69
N LEU A 237 -11.53 -5.05 5.73
CA LEU A 237 -12.85 -4.85 5.15
C LEU A 237 -13.91 -5.53 6.03
N ALA A 238 -15.03 -4.85 6.29
CA ALA A 238 -16.16 -5.45 7.01
C ALA A 238 -16.79 -6.61 6.24
N ASP A 239 -16.96 -6.44 4.95
CA ASP A 239 -17.59 -7.42 4.05
C ASP A 239 -16.67 -7.73 2.88
N PRO A 240 -15.66 -8.59 3.08
CA PRO A 240 -14.76 -8.97 2.00
C PRO A 240 -15.52 -9.80 0.94
N PRO A 241 -15.21 -9.58 -0.35
CA PRO A 241 -15.83 -10.35 -1.41
C PRO A 241 -15.53 -11.85 -1.25
N ARG A 242 -16.46 -12.70 -1.68
CA ARG A 242 -16.28 -14.15 -1.60
C ARG A 242 -15.03 -14.57 -2.35
N PHE A 243 -14.17 -15.36 -1.71
CA PHE A 243 -12.92 -15.85 -2.25
C PHE A 243 -13.07 -16.45 -3.65
N ASP A 244 -14.06 -17.34 -3.82
CA ASP A 244 -14.28 -18.03 -5.09
C ASP A 244 -14.59 -17.06 -6.26
N ASN A 245 -15.26 -15.94 -5.98
CA ASN A 245 -15.52 -14.89 -6.96
C ASN A 245 -14.23 -14.16 -7.35
N VAL A 246 -13.43 -13.76 -6.36
CA VAL A 246 -12.15 -13.07 -6.60
C VAL A 246 -11.21 -13.96 -7.41
N VAL A 247 -11.03 -15.20 -7.01
CA VAL A 247 -10.16 -16.16 -7.74
C VAL A 247 -10.64 -16.40 -9.15
N ARG A 248 -11.96 -16.59 -9.36
CA ARG A 248 -12.53 -16.79 -10.70
C ARG A 248 -12.20 -15.61 -11.62
N ILE A 249 -12.33 -14.38 -11.12
CA ILE A 249 -12.05 -13.17 -11.90
C ILE A 249 -10.55 -13.03 -12.17
N VAL A 250 -9.72 -13.19 -11.16
CA VAL A 250 -8.25 -13.11 -11.30
C VAL A 250 -7.74 -14.17 -12.27
N ARG A 251 -8.24 -15.42 -12.19
CA ARG A 251 -7.88 -16.48 -13.15
C ARG A 251 -8.23 -16.10 -14.59
N ARG A 252 -9.38 -15.46 -14.83
CA ARG A 252 -9.75 -14.97 -16.16
C ARG A 252 -8.69 -14.01 -16.72
N HIS A 253 -8.25 -13.04 -15.92
CA HIS A 253 -7.21 -12.09 -16.32
C HIS A 253 -5.84 -12.74 -16.49
N LEU A 254 -5.48 -13.69 -15.60
CA LEU A 254 -4.23 -14.44 -15.69
C LEU A 254 -4.16 -15.31 -16.96
N ARG A 255 -5.28 -15.97 -17.36
CA ARG A 255 -5.34 -16.70 -18.62
C ARG A 255 -5.23 -15.76 -19.83
N GLY A 256 -5.91 -14.63 -19.80
CA GLY A 256 -5.80 -13.61 -20.85
C GLY A 256 -4.38 -13.04 -21.01
N ALA A 257 -3.57 -13.13 -19.96
CA ALA A 257 -2.16 -12.75 -19.95
C ALA A 257 -1.20 -13.94 -20.21
N GLU A 258 -1.73 -15.14 -20.49
CA GLU A 258 -0.94 -16.37 -20.66
C GLU A 258 -0.03 -16.67 -19.43
N LEU A 259 -0.48 -16.31 -18.24
CA LEU A 259 0.16 -16.64 -16.96
C LEU A 259 -0.44 -17.92 -16.35
N LEU A 260 -1.55 -18.39 -16.86
CA LEU A 260 -2.17 -19.70 -16.56
C LEU A 260 -2.61 -20.35 -17.87
N ASP A 261 -2.64 -21.69 -17.88
CA ASP A 261 -3.21 -22.47 -18.97
C ASP A 261 -4.71 -22.20 -19.14
N SER A 262 -5.21 -22.42 -20.35
CA SER A 262 -6.60 -22.16 -20.74
C SER A 262 -7.61 -23.03 -20.00
#